data_dac4910315ca62bb45f02817113e3584
#
_entry.id   dac4910315ca62bb45f02817113e3584
#
_cell.length_a   1.000
_cell.length_b   1.000
_cell.length_c   1.000
_cell.angle_alpha   90.00
_cell.angle_beta   90.00
_cell.angle_gamma   90.00
#
_symmetry.space_group_name_H-M   'P 1'
#
loop_
_entity.id
_entity.type
_entity.pdbx_description
1 polymer ?
#
loop_
_entity_poly.entity_id
_entity_poly.type
_entity_poly.pdbx_seq_one_letter_code
_entity_poly.pdbx_strand_id
1 'polypeptide(L)'
;MSEIITAKHSPRIDNNIFYWYEHDTFAIQLEINLIAKETGEPIVVKDTDQMIICFYKNNIPIHKFCYTNFNNGHKFVLDFSHEVSKKFTEGTYEYRIIYVGSNKTTIVAKNFAEVEKWVIQI
;
A
#
# COMPACT_ATOMS: atom_id res chain seq x y z
N MET A 1 32.36 -4.87 22.73
CA MET A 1 31.83 -5.40 21.46
C MET A 1 30.46 -4.77 21.19
N SER A 2 30.30 -4.21 20.04
CA SER A 2 29.01 -3.66 19.67
C SER A 2 28.15 -4.73 18.98
N GLU A 3 26.90 -4.77 19.34
CA GLU A 3 25.95 -5.65 18.71
C GLU A 3 25.20 -4.90 17.62
N ILE A 4 24.97 -5.58 16.50
CA ILE A 4 24.22 -5.04 15.39
C ILE A 4 22.83 -5.66 15.43
N ILE A 5 21.84 -4.80 15.60
CA ILE A 5 20.44 -5.21 15.55
C ILE A 5 19.95 -4.97 14.12
N THR A 6 19.56 -6.03 13.44
CA THR A 6 19.04 -5.94 12.09
C THR A 6 17.54 -6.19 12.11
N ALA A 7 16.77 -5.20 11.74
CA ALA A 7 15.34 -5.34 11.58
C ALA A 7 15.04 -5.93 10.21
N LYS A 8 14.61 -7.17 10.19
CA LYS A 8 14.37 -7.90 8.95
C LYS A 8 13.13 -7.40 8.21
N HIS A 9 12.13 -6.95 8.97
CA HIS A 9 10.86 -6.45 8.43
C HIS A 9 10.58 -5.01 8.82
N SER A 10 11.65 -4.17 8.88
CA SER A 10 11.40 -2.74 9.03
C SER A 10 10.48 -2.27 7.91
N PRO A 11 9.60 -1.28 8.17
CA PRO A 11 8.63 -0.84 7.18
C PRO A 11 9.29 -0.48 5.86
N ARG A 12 8.97 -1.22 4.81
CA ARG A 12 9.57 -1.00 3.49
C ARG A 12 8.76 -1.68 2.40
N ILE A 13 9.07 -1.32 1.18
CA ILE A 13 8.59 -1.99 -0.02
C ILE A 13 9.80 -2.56 -0.74
N ASP A 14 9.72 -3.83 -1.09
CA ASP A 14 10.76 -4.52 -1.84
C ASP A 14 10.10 -5.43 -2.88
N ASN A 15 10.45 -5.26 -4.15
CA ASN A 15 9.79 -5.96 -5.28
C ASN A 15 8.27 -5.82 -5.25
N ASN A 16 7.78 -4.62 -4.93
CA ASN A 16 6.35 -4.32 -4.81
C ASN A 16 5.63 -5.08 -3.69
N ILE A 17 6.37 -5.68 -2.78
CA ILE A 17 5.83 -6.34 -1.60
C ILE A 17 6.10 -5.46 -0.39
N PHE A 18 5.06 -5.23 0.41
CA PHE A 18 5.19 -4.49 1.66
C PHE A 18 5.65 -5.41 2.77
N TYR A 19 6.53 -4.90 3.64
CA TYR A 19 7.01 -5.62 4.81
C TYR A 19 6.96 -4.71 6.03
N TRP A 20 6.35 -5.17 7.13
CA TRP A 20 6.44 -4.47 8.41
C TRP A 20 6.13 -5.43 9.55
N TYR A 21 6.46 -5.01 10.78
CA TYR A 21 6.07 -5.76 11.97
C TYR A 21 4.70 -5.30 12.45
N GLU A 22 3.89 -6.22 12.97
CA GLU A 22 2.60 -5.86 13.57
C GLU A 22 2.81 -4.79 14.65
N HIS A 23 1.85 -3.89 14.79
CA HIS A 23 1.86 -2.75 15.71
C HIS A 23 2.81 -1.60 15.33
N ASP A 24 3.61 -1.73 14.29
CA ASP A 24 4.43 -0.62 13.80
C ASP A 24 3.55 0.51 13.29
N THR A 25 3.95 1.75 13.62
CA THR A 25 3.36 2.94 13.01
C THR A 25 4.39 3.53 12.06
N PHE A 26 3.96 3.84 10.84
CA PHE A 26 4.86 4.32 9.81
C PHE A 26 4.06 4.92 8.65
N ALA A 27 4.77 5.60 7.75
CA ALA A 27 4.19 6.05 6.50
C ALA A 27 5.07 5.58 5.35
N ILE A 28 4.44 5.10 4.29
CA ILE A 28 5.13 4.70 3.06
C ILE A 28 4.57 5.49 1.90
N GLN A 29 5.46 6.00 1.06
CA GLN A 29 5.08 6.69 -0.16
C GLN A 29 5.16 5.73 -1.35
N LEU A 30 4.07 5.63 -2.08
CA LEU A 30 4.03 4.91 -3.36
C LEU A 30 4.04 5.89 -4.50
N GLU A 31 4.74 5.53 -5.56
CA GLU A 31 4.64 6.24 -6.83
C GLU A 31 3.92 5.33 -7.82
N ILE A 32 2.81 5.81 -8.36
CA ILE A 32 1.98 5.03 -9.28
C ILE A 32 1.82 5.81 -10.57
N ASN A 33 2.25 5.22 -11.67
CA ASN A 33 2.12 5.81 -12.99
C ASN A 33 0.96 5.14 -13.73
N LEU A 34 -0.02 5.94 -14.10
CA LEU A 34 -1.17 5.46 -14.85
C LEU A 34 -0.91 5.65 -16.34
N ILE A 35 -0.86 4.57 -17.07
CA ILE A 35 -0.58 4.57 -18.50
C ILE A 35 -1.69 3.84 -19.23
N ALA A 36 -2.21 4.45 -20.29
CA ALA A 36 -3.23 3.82 -21.11
C ALA A 36 -2.62 2.63 -21.87
N LYS A 37 -3.22 1.48 -21.72
CA LYS A 37 -2.71 0.22 -22.29
C LYS A 37 -2.63 0.26 -23.82
N GLU A 38 -3.56 0.94 -24.46
CA GLU A 38 -3.67 0.96 -25.90
C GLU A 38 -2.68 1.92 -26.57
N THR A 39 -2.35 3.02 -25.92
CA THR A 39 -1.52 4.07 -26.50
C THR A 39 -0.16 4.22 -25.85
N GLY A 40 0.03 3.66 -24.66
CA GLY A 40 1.24 3.88 -23.88
C GLY A 40 1.37 5.28 -23.31
N GLU A 41 0.34 6.12 -23.49
CA GLU A 41 0.34 7.50 -23.02
C GLU A 41 -0.13 7.60 -21.59
N PRO A 42 0.34 8.62 -20.85
CA PRO A 42 -0.18 8.85 -19.49
C PRO A 42 -1.68 9.10 -19.50
N ILE A 43 -2.39 8.54 -18.53
CA ILE A 43 -3.82 8.78 -18.37
C ILE A 43 -4.01 10.15 -17.75
N VAL A 44 -4.91 10.94 -18.32
CA VAL A 44 -5.28 12.25 -17.76
C VAL A 44 -6.26 12.01 -16.62
N VAL A 45 -5.85 12.34 -15.40
CA VAL A 45 -6.64 12.16 -14.20
C VAL A 45 -7.47 13.41 -13.94
N LYS A 46 -8.74 13.22 -13.62
CA LYS A 46 -9.67 14.30 -13.29
C LYS A 46 -9.80 14.42 -11.77
N ASP A 47 -10.24 15.58 -11.31
CA ASP A 47 -10.42 15.84 -9.88
C ASP A 47 -11.43 14.91 -9.22
N THR A 48 -12.37 14.39 -10.01
CA THR A 48 -13.38 13.45 -9.53
C THR A 48 -12.91 12.00 -9.50
N ASP A 49 -11.76 11.73 -10.09
CA ASP A 49 -11.21 10.36 -10.09
C ASP A 49 -10.68 9.98 -8.71
N GLN A 50 -10.66 8.70 -8.45
CA GLN A 50 -10.19 8.17 -7.17
C GLN A 50 -9.11 7.15 -7.38
N MET A 51 -8.16 7.10 -6.46
CA MET A 51 -7.23 6.01 -6.32
C MET A 51 -7.50 5.35 -4.98
N ILE A 52 -7.71 4.04 -5.01
CA ILE A 52 -8.00 3.26 -3.81
C ILE A 52 -6.93 2.18 -3.67
N ILE A 53 -6.29 2.12 -2.50
CA ILE A 53 -5.36 1.06 -2.18
C ILE A 53 -5.96 0.28 -1.02
N CYS A 54 -6.40 -0.94 -1.31
CA CYS A 54 -7.12 -1.76 -0.34
C CYS A 54 -6.32 -3.01 0.00
N PHE A 55 -6.23 -3.31 1.29
CA PHE A 55 -5.57 -4.50 1.79
C PHE A 55 -6.60 -5.52 2.21
N TYR A 56 -6.40 -6.77 1.79
CA TYR A 56 -7.31 -7.89 2.02
C TYR A 56 -6.60 -9.02 2.74
N LYS A 57 -7.30 -9.70 3.61
CA LYS A 57 -6.85 -10.97 4.17
C LYS A 57 -7.93 -12.01 3.94
N ASN A 58 -7.58 -13.11 3.24
CA ASN A 58 -8.54 -14.15 2.85
C ASN A 58 -9.75 -13.56 2.12
N ASN A 59 -9.50 -12.64 1.20
CA ASN A 59 -10.52 -11.92 0.41
C ASN A 59 -11.44 -11.02 1.22
N ILE A 60 -11.12 -10.76 2.49
CA ILE A 60 -11.87 -9.85 3.34
C ILE A 60 -11.12 -8.52 3.39
N PRO A 61 -11.78 -7.39 3.03
CA PRO A 61 -11.13 -6.09 3.12
C PRO A 61 -10.81 -5.74 4.58
N ILE A 62 -9.57 -5.38 4.84
CA ILE A 62 -9.10 -5.01 6.17
C ILE A 62 -9.04 -3.50 6.32
N HIS A 63 -8.47 -2.82 5.33
CA HIS A 63 -8.35 -1.38 5.33
C HIS A 63 -8.15 -0.86 3.92
N LYS A 64 -8.68 0.33 3.64
CA LYS A 64 -8.48 0.98 2.35
C LYS A 64 -8.02 2.43 2.54
N PHE A 65 -7.10 2.84 1.70
CA PHE A 65 -6.66 4.23 1.58
C PHE A 65 -7.28 4.80 0.32
N CYS A 66 -7.97 5.93 0.44
CA CYS A 66 -8.65 6.58 -0.69
C CYS A 66 -8.06 7.94 -0.95
N TYR A 67 -7.82 8.24 -2.21
CA TYR A 67 -7.22 9.51 -2.64
C TYR A 67 -8.01 10.13 -3.76
N THR A 68 -8.15 11.44 -3.70
CA THR A 68 -8.74 12.26 -4.76
C THR A 68 -7.79 13.40 -5.07
N ASN A 69 -8.03 14.13 -6.16
CA ASN A 69 -7.21 15.30 -6.55
C ASN A 69 -5.72 14.99 -6.63
N PHE A 70 -5.38 13.85 -7.25
CA PHE A 70 -3.99 13.39 -7.33
C PHE A 70 -3.36 13.60 -8.72
N ASN A 71 -3.92 14.48 -9.53
CA ASN A 71 -3.56 14.63 -10.94
C ASN A 71 -2.12 15.03 -11.23
N ASN A 72 -1.37 15.51 -10.25
CA ASN A 72 -0.04 16.05 -10.48
C ASN A 72 1.11 15.26 -9.88
N GLY A 73 0.89 14.23 -9.15
CA GLY A 73 1.99 13.68 -8.37
C GLY A 73 2.23 12.22 -8.54
N HIS A 74 1.21 11.48 -8.83
CA HIS A 74 1.30 10.02 -8.83
C HIS A 74 1.94 9.45 -7.57
N LYS A 75 2.04 10.27 -6.51
CA LYS A 75 2.64 9.91 -5.24
C LYS A 75 1.57 9.84 -4.18
N PHE A 76 1.50 8.70 -3.52
CA PHE A 76 0.48 8.42 -2.52
C PHE A 76 1.14 8.03 -1.21
N VAL A 77 0.79 8.71 -0.14
CA VAL A 77 1.32 8.38 1.19
C VAL A 77 0.30 7.50 1.89
N LEU A 78 0.73 6.30 2.27
CA LEU A 78 -0.06 5.38 3.07
C LEU A 78 0.38 5.57 4.53
N ASP A 79 -0.47 6.19 5.32
CA ASP A 79 -0.18 6.46 6.71
C ASP A 79 -0.74 5.34 7.59
N PHE A 80 0.14 4.48 8.05
CA PHE A 80 -0.20 3.42 8.99
C PHE A 80 -0.10 3.98 10.40
N SER A 81 -1.10 4.75 10.78
CA SER A 81 -1.23 5.26 12.13
C SER A 81 -1.54 4.10 13.09
N HIS A 82 -1.53 4.38 14.39
CA HIS A 82 -1.90 3.37 15.39
C HIS A 82 -3.27 2.75 15.11
N GLU A 83 -4.24 3.57 14.73
CA GLU A 83 -5.60 3.10 14.42
C GLU A 83 -5.65 2.19 13.18
N VAL A 84 -4.81 2.44 12.20
CA VAL A 84 -4.72 1.61 11.00
C VAL A 84 -3.90 0.37 11.28
N SER A 85 -2.73 0.53 11.90
CA SER A 85 -1.80 -0.56 12.15
C SER A 85 -2.40 -1.68 12.99
N LYS A 86 -3.23 -1.34 13.97
CA LYS A 86 -3.85 -2.35 14.83
C LYS A 86 -4.78 -3.31 14.11
N LYS A 87 -5.19 -2.98 12.88
CA LYS A 87 -6.03 -3.85 12.06
C LYS A 87 -5.24 -4.98 11.40
N PHE A 88 -3.92 -4.87 11.38
CA PHE A 88 -3.05 -5.81 10.68
C PHE A 88 -2.30 -6.67 11.68
N THR A 89 -2.79 -7.88 11.87
CA THR A 89 -2.10 -8.90 12.66
C THR A 89 -1.11 -9.66 11.77
N GLU A 90 -0.24 -10.45 12.38
CA GLU A 90 0.69 -11.29 11.65
C GLU A 90 0.02 -12.05 10.51
N GLY A 91 0.66 -12.09 9.35
CA GLY A 91 0.19 -12.86 8.21
C GLY A 91 0.48 -12.19 6.89
N THR A 92 0.02 -12.83 5.83
CA THR A 92 0.15 -12.35 4.47
C THR A 92 -1.16 -11.74 4.02
N TYR A 93 -1.07 -10.53 3.48
CA TYR A 93 -2.19 -9.78 2.96
C TYR A 93 -2.01 -9.57 1.47
N GLU A 94 -3.10 -9.39 0.75
CA GLU A 94 -3.09 -8.97 -0.64
C GLU A 94 -3.49 -7.51 -0.69
N TYR A 95 -2.77 -6.69 -1.45
CA TYR A 95 -3.23 -5.33 -1.71
C TYR A 95 -3.59 -5.18 -3.19
N ARG A 96 -4.57 -4.36 -3.44
CA ARG A 96 -5.02 -4.00 -4.78
C ARG A 96 -5.05 -2.51 -4.91
N ILE A 97 -4.47 -2.02 -5.99
CA ILE A 97 -4.50 -0.61 -6.34
C ILE A 97 -5.57 -0.46 -7.42
N ILE A 98 -6.61 0.32 -7.10
CA ILE A 98 -7.79 0.44 -7.93
C ILE A 98 -7.95 1.89 -8.36
N TYR A 99 -8.01 2.12 -9.65
CA TYR A 99 -8.29 3.42 -10.23
C TYR A 99 -9.78 3.50 -10.59
N VAL A 100 -10.45 4.53 -10.09
CA VAL A 100 -11.87 4.76 -10.37
C VAL A 100 -12.00 6.07 -11.14
N GLY A 101 -12.21 5.96 -12.44
CA GLY A 101 -12.49 7.10 -13.30
C GLY A 101 -14.00 7.29 -13.47
N SER A 102 -14.39 8.28 -14.28
CA SER A 102 -15.80 8.64 -14.46
C SER A 102 -16.65 7.51 -15.04
N ASN A 103 -16.09 6.67 -15.89
CA ASN A 103 -16.80 5.59 -16.54
C ASN A 103 -16.10 4.23 -16.43
N LYS A 104 -15.06 4.15 -15.59
CA LYS A 104 -14.23 2.96 -15.56
C LYS A 104 -13.61 2.74 -14.19
N THR A 105 -13.69 1.50 -13.73
CA THR A 105 -12.98 1.04 -12.54
C THR A 105 -12.00 -0.04 -12.96
N THR A 106 -10.75 0.13 -12.63
CA THR A 106 -9.70 -0.79 -13.09
C THR A 106 -8.75 -1.13 -11.94
N ILE A 107 -8.42 -2.40 -11.82
CA ILE A 107 -7.34 -2.83 -10.95
C ILE A 107 -6.02 -2.55 -11.68
N VAL A 108 -5.25 -1.63 -11.15
CA VAL A 108 -3.99 -1.18 -11.73
C VAL A 108 -2.85 -2.11 -11.36
N ALA A 109 -2.85 -2.55 -10.12
CA ALA A 109 -1.82 -3.45 -9.60
C ALA A 109 -2.38 -4.30 -8.46
N LYS A 110 -1.72 -5.43 -8.24
CA LYS A 110 -2.12 -6.39 -7.25
C LYS A 110 -0.87 -7.13 -6.78
N ASN A 111 -0.62 -7.16 -5.48
CA ASN A 111 0.54 -7.83 -4.92
C ASN A 111 0.31 -8.11 -3.44
N PHE A 112 1.36 -8.42 -2.71
CA PHE A 112 1.26 -8.89 -1.34
C PHE A 112 1.90 -7.95 -0.33
N ALA A 113 1.46 -8.10 0.92
CA ALA A 113 2.06 -7.45 2.07
C ALA A 113 2.28 -8.52 3.14
N GLU A 114 3.42 -8.48 3.79
CA GLU A 114 3.76 -9.42 4.86
C GLU A 114 3.90 -8.69 6.17
N VAL A 115 3.11 -9.09 7.14
CA VAL A 115 3.14 -8.57 8.50
C VAL A 115 3.73 -9.63 9.39
N GLU A 116 4.88 -9.33 9.99
CA GLU A 116 5.59 -10.24 10.85
C GLU A 116 5.20 -10.02 12.31
N LYS A 117 5.18 -11.09 13.06
CA LYS A 117 4.91 -10.98 14.48
C LYS A 117 6.07 -10.28 15.18
N TRP A 118 5.73 -9.30 16.01
CA TRP A 118 6.73 -8.61 16.79
C TRP A 118 7.11 -9.45 18.00
N VAL A 119 8.35 -9.93 18.00
CA VAL A 119 8.87 -10.76 19.09
C VAL A 119 10.07 -10.05 19.70
N ILE A 120 10.01 -9.84 21.00
CA ILE A 120 11.15 -9.35 21.76
C ILE A 120 11.84 -10.57 22.35
N GLN A 121 13.09 -10.79 21.99
CA GLN A 121 13.92 -11.81 22.60
C GLN A 121 14.94 -11.13 23.49
N ILE A 122 14.95 -11.55 24.73
CA ILE A 122 15.84 -11.03 25.74
C ILE A 122 16.90 -12.07 26.05
#